data_cf1aaf9948e1d031c193b3e2a9646c2f
#
_entry.id   cf1aaf9948e1d031c193b3e2a9646c2f
#
_cell.length_a   1.000
_cell.length_b   1.000
_cell.length_c   1.000
_cell.angle_alpha   90.00
_cell.angle_beta   90.00
_cell.angle_gamma   90.00
#
_symmetry.space_group_name_H-M   'P 1'
#
loop_
_entity.id
_entity.type
_entity.pdbx_description
1 polymer ?
#
loop_
_entity_poly.entity_id
_entity_poly.type
_entity_poly.pdbx_seq_one_letter_code
_entity_poly.pdbx_strand_id
1 'polypeptide(L)'
;VLENEDFLRLAAYAACNSSQTFSAPIVSAYSGDIVSDYITSFQDIYGCGMEAVLRGGRHLLLGTAELFEARGISIPEGEHKNGYVLYMAIEHSYAGSLTLKENVNPYAESVISDLAEIGGVKSIMLSDDGEEVSEKLARSLGIDELHCECKPSEKADIIQDCKTQHGDGNILMYVSAQEREAHTAADIDAMVGDSFDGADVLMSSIGLFGLPVAYTTARRLKRLSRENIIFTAIIKLVLIVLALTGNATLWFIILTDFAASIIGVLNTLRMSSETQKEENAE
;
A
#
# COMPACT_ATOMS: atom_id res chain seq x y z
N VAL A 1 30.60 12.04 -22.29
CA VAL A 1 29.17 12.06 -21.96
C VAL A 1 28.51 11.05 -22.88
N LEU A 2 27.83 10.06 -22.32
CA LEU A 2 27.04 9.08 -23.08
C LEU A 2 25.83 9.77 -23.73
N GLU A 3 25.37 9.26 -24.89
CA GLU A 3 24.06 9.65 -25.40
C GLU A 3 22.97 9.15 -24.44
N ASN A 4 21.88 9.91 -24.32
CA ASN A 4 20.81 9.63 -23.34
C ASN A 4 20.26 8.20 -23.48
N GLU A 5 20.18 7.65 -24.68
CA GLU A 5 19.69 6.31 -24.95
C GLU A 5 20.66 5.23 -24.46
N ASP A 6 21.97 5.41 -24.70
CA ASP A 6 23.01 4.51 -24.19
C ASP A 6 23.12 4.55 -22.67
N PHE A 7 22.92 5.73 -22.07
CA PHE A 7 22.90 5.91 -20.62
C PHE A 7 21.75 5.13 -19.99
N LEU A 8 20.53 5.33 -20.49
CA LEU A 8 19.34 4.63 -19.97
C LEU A 8 19.43 3.12 -20.19
N ARG A 9 19.98 2.68 -21.31
CA ARG A 9 20.21 1.26 -21.59
C ARG A 9 21.13 0.62 -20.55
N LEU A 10 22.26 1.25 -20.25
CA LEU A 10 23.21 0.72 -19.27
C LEU A 10 22.62 0.73 -17.85
N ALA A 11 21.86 1.78 -17.49
CA ALA A 11 21.14 1.86 -16.25
C ALA A 11 20.11 0.73 -16.12
N ALA A 12 19.32 0.46 -17.17
CA ALA A 12 18.32 -0.60 -17.18
C ALA A 12 18.96 -2.00 -17.10
N TYR A 13 20.08 -2.22 -17.78
CA TYR A 13 20.82 -3.50 -17.71
C TYR A 13 21.39 -3.76 -16.31
N ALA A 14 21.87 -2.74 -15.61
CA ALA A 14 22.27 -2.88 -14.23
C ALA A 14 21.07 -3.10 -13.32
N ALA A 15 20.02 -2.30 -13.46
CA ALA A 15 18.84 -2.32 -12.62
C ALA A 15 18.03 -3.64 -12.72
N CYS A 16 18.02 -4.33 -13.85
CA CYS A 16 17.26 -5.58 -14.01
C CYS A 16 17.75 -6.73 -13.11
N ASN A 17 18.96 -6.64 -12.58
CA ASN A 17 19.51 -7.63 -11.65
C ASN A 17 19.38 -7.20 -10.17
N SER A 18 18.87 -5.99 -9.92
CA SER A 18 18.79 -5.40 -8.59
C SER A 18 17.40 -5.57 -7.96
N SER A 19 17.39 -5.78 -6.65
CA SER A 19 16.17 -5.80 -5.84
C SER A 19 15.81 -4.43 -5.22
N GLN A 20 16.51 -3.37 -5.59
CA GLN A 20 16.30 -2.03 -5.07
C GLN A 20 15.01 -1.40 -5.61
N THR A 21 14.34 -0.58 -4.81
CA THR A 21 13.05 0.05 -5.14
C THR A 21 13.08 0.88 -6.42
N PHE A 22 14.20 1.53 -6.72
CA PHE A 22 14.38 2.32 -7.94
C PHE A 22 14.68 1.49 -9.21
N SER A 23 14.87 0.19 -9.10
CA SER A 23 15.24 -0.66 -10.23
C SER A 23 14.08 -0.84 -11.21
N ALA A 24 12.89 -1.12 -10.73
CA ALA A 24 11.71 -1.32 -11.58
C ALA A 24 11.35 -0.08 -12.43
N PRO A 25 11.33 1.15 -11.89
CA PRO A 25 11.14 2.36 -12.70
C PRO A 25 12.20 2.55 -13.79
N ILE A 26 13.46 2.26 -13.51
CA ILE A 26 14.54 2.39 -14.50
C ILE A 26 14.37 1.38 -15.62
N VAL A 27 14.08 0.13 -15.28
CA VAL A 27 13.84 -0.95 -16.25
C VAL A 27 12.64 -0.63 -17.14
N SER A 28 11.53 -0.13 -16.56
CA SER A 28 10.32 0.22 -17.32
C SER A 28 10.47 1.46 -18.20
N ALA A 29 11.39 2.35 -17.87
CA ALA A 29 11.70 3.52 -18.70
C ALA A 29 12.47 3.18 -19.98
N TYR A 30 13.13 2.01 -20.03
CA TYR A 30 13.84 1.56 -21.19
C TYR A 30 12.95 0.71 -22.10
N SER A 31 12.75 1.16 -23.34
CA SER A 31 11.85 0.50 -24.30
C SER A 31 12.48 -0.63 -25.10
N GLY A 32 13.79 -0.86 -24.95
CA GLY A 32 14.52 -1.89 -25.70
C GLY A 32 14.59 -3.24 -24.99
N ASP A 33 15.04 -4.27 -25.68
CA ASP A 33 15.25 -5.59 -25.11
C ASP A 33 16.43 -5.59 -24.13
N ILE A 34 16.21 -6.12 -22.93
CA ILE A 34 17.26 -6.28 -21.93
C ILE A 34 18.01 -7.59 -22.19
N VAL A 35 19.30 -7.46 -22.52
CA VAL A 35 20.18 -8.61 -22.73
C VAL A 35 20.79 -9.01 -21.40
N SER A 36 20.29 -10.10 -20.81
CA SER A 36 20.70 -10.59 -19.49
C SER A 36 22.20 -10.92 -19.39
N ASP A 37 22.81 -11.36 -20.47
CA ASP A 37 24.24 -11.73 -20.50
C ASP A 37 25.20 -10.54 -20.64
N TYR A 38 24.68 -9.30 -20.62
CA TYR A 38 25.51 -8.09 -20.73
C TYR A 38 26.25 -7.75 -19.43
N ILE A 39 25.69 -8.20 -18.29
CA ILE A 39 26.29 -8.07 -16.96
C ILE A 39 26.95 -9.38 -16.57
N THR A 40 28.24 -9.33 -16.27
CA THR A 40 29.06 -10.51 -15.89
C THR A 40 29.18 -10.68 -14.39
N SER A 41 29.06 -9.59 -13.61
CA SER A 41 29.07 -9.60 -12.16
C SER A 41 28.19 -8.44 -11.67
N PHE A 42 27.52 -8.66 -10.56
CA PHE A 42 26.56 -7.70 -10.00
C PHE A 42 26.58 -7.75 -8.46
N GLN A 43 26.46 -6.58 -7.83
CA GLN A 43 26.35 -6.46 -6.39
C GLN A 43 25.43 -5.28 -6.04
N ASP A 44 24.36 -5.56 -5.26
CA ASP A 44 23.56 -4.51 -4.62
C ASP A 44 24.30 -3.93 -3.41
N ILE A 45 24.27 -2.61 -3.28
CA ILE A 45 24.69 -1.86 -2.09
C ILE A 45 23.44 -1.28 -1.49
N TYR A 46 22.93 -1.95 -0.45
CA TYR A 46 21.63 -1.67 0.12
C TYR A 46 21.42 -0.19 0.45
N GLY A 47 20.31 0.39 -0.03
CA GLY A 47 19.94 1.78 0.18
C GLY A 47 20.75 2.83 -0.58
N CYS A 48 21.90 2.45 -1.18
CA CYS A 48 22.81 3.40 -1.82
C CYS A 48 22.92 3.22 -3.34
N GLY A 49 22.75 2.01 -3.86
CA GLY A 49 22.92 1.76 -5.29
C GLY A 49 23.39 0.37 -5.63
N MET A 50 24.10 0.24 -6.74
CA MET A 50 24.58 -1.04 -7.26
C MET A 50 25.89 -0.90 -8.02
N GLU A 51 26.69 -1.96 -8.00
CA GLU A 51 27.88 -2.14 -8.81
C GLU A 51 27.70 -3.28 -9.79
N ALA A 52 28.09 -3.09 -11.03
CA ALA A 52 28.02 -4.11 -12.05
C ALA A 52 29.29 -4.14 -12.89
N VAL A 53 29.67 -5.32 -13.37
CA VAL A 53 30.72 -5.47 -14.37
C VAL A 53 30.08 -5.82 -15.70
N LEU A 54 30.30 -4.97 -16.68
CA LEU A 54 29.77 -5.13 -18.03
C LEU A 54 30.58 -6.18 -18.82
N ARG A 55 29.98 -6.73 -19.86
CA ARG A 55 30.67 -7.56 -20.83
C ARG A 55 31.84 -6.79 -21.44
N GLY A 56 33.06 -7.31 -21.28
CA GLY A 56 34.29 -6.60 -21.62
C GLY A 56 35.04 -6.02 -20.44
N GLY A 57 34.62 -6.30 -19.21
CA GLY A 57 35.33 -6.03 -17.96
C GLY A 57 35.20 -4.61 -17.43
N ARG A 58 34.39 -3.75 -18.05
CA ARG A 58 34.18 -2.37 -17.56
C ARG A 58 33.30 -2.35 -16.32
N HIS A 59 33.69 -1.57 -15.31
CA HIS A 59 32.95 -1.39 -14.08
C HIS A 59 31.92 -0.28 -14.26
N LEU A 60 30.68 -0.55 -13.83
CA LEU A 60 29.58 0.39 -13.78
C LEU A 60 29.15 0.54 -12.33
N LEU A 61 29.03 1.78 -11.86
CA LEU A 61 28.44 2.16 -10.59
C LEU A 61 27.18 2.99 -10.86
N LEU A 62 26.06 2.62 -10.24
CA LEU A 62 24.81 3.36 -10.29
C LEU A 62 24.31 3.54 -8.85
N GLY A 63 24.13 4.78 -8.38
CA GLY A 63 23.70 5.00 -7.00
C GLY A 63 23.62 6.46 -6.59
N THR A 64 23.43 6.66 -5.29
CA THR A 64 23.26 7.98 -4.66
C THR A 64 24.58 8.77 -4.58
N ALA A 65 24.49 10.06 -4.27
CA ALA A 65 25.66 10.91 -4.06
C ALA A 65 26.58 10.36 -2.97
N GLU A 66 26.02 9.82 -1.89
CA GLU A 66 26.75 9.22 -0.78
C GLU A 66 27.61 8.03 -1.21
N LEU A 67 27.09 7.20 -2.10
CA LEU A 67 27.83 6.08 -2.66
C LEU A 67 29.01 6.58 -3.51
N PHE A 68 28.81 7.65 -4.29
CA PHE A 68 29.85 8.27 -5.10
C PHE A 68 30.96 8.88 -4.24
N GLU A 69 30.59 9.58 -3.17
CA GLU A 69 31.53 10.12 -2.20
C GLU A 69 32.33 9.00 -1.52
N ALA A 70 31.66 7.93 -1.07
CA ALA A 70 32.32 6.76 -0.48
C ALA A 70 33.29 6.06 -1.43
N ARG A 71 33.07 6.14 -2.75
CA ARG A 71 33.95 5.61 -3.79
C ARG A 71 34.98 6.61 -4.33
N GLY A 72 34.98 7.86 -3.79
CA GLY A 72 35.90 8.91 -4.21
C GLY A 72 35.67 9.41 -5.64
N ILE A 73 34.43 9.29 -6.15
CA ILE A 73 34.06 9.76 -7.49
C ILE A 73 33.42 11.14 -7.35
N SER A 74 34.02 12.15 -7.97
CA SER A 74 33.48 13.51 -7.91
C SER A 74 32.29 13.69 -8.85
N ILE A 75 31.21 14.23 -8.32
CA ILE A 75 30.04 14.66 -9.09
C ILE A 75 30.28 16.12 -9.50
N PRO A 76 30.14 16.49 -10.79
CA PRO A 76 30.35 17.86 -11.25
C PRO A 76 29.42 18.86 -10.56
N GLU A 77 29.93 20.08 -10.29
CA GLU A 77 29.11 21.17 -9.76
C GLU A 77 27.97 21.51 -10.73
N GLY A 78 26.74 21.63 -10.19
CA GLY A 78 25.51 21.87 -10.97
C GLY A 78 24.73 20.62 -11.38
N GLU A 79 25.26 19.42 -11.16
CA GLU A 79 24.53 18.15 -11.34
C GLU A 79 23.74 17.73 -10.08
N HIS A 80 23.91 18.42 -8.96
CA HIS A 80 23.07 18.24 -7.79
C HIS A 80 21.68 18.80 -8.06
N LYS A 81 20.75 17.92 -8.39
CA LYS A 81 19.34 18.25 -8.68
C LYS A 81 18.49 17.95 -7.46
N ASN A 82 17.40 18.70 -7.29
CA ASN A 82 16.41 18.39 -6.27
C ASN A 82 15.62 17.12 -6.65
N GLY A 83 15.36 16.26 -5.69
CA GLY A 83 14.65 14.98 -5.88
C GLY A 83 15.58 13.77 -5.72
N TYR A 84 15.04 12.59 -5.97
CA TYR A 84 15.81 11.35 -5.90
C TYR A 84 16.68 11.19 -7.14
N VAL A 85 17.97 11.47 -7.01
CA VAL A 85 18.92 11.48 -8.11
C VAL A 85 19.88 10.30 -7.95
N LEU A 86 19.96 9.47 -8.99
CA LEU A 86 20.97 8.43 -9.13
C LEU A 86 22.04 8.90 -10.11
N TYR A 87 23.27 8.67 -9.74
CA TYR A 87 24.44 8.99 -10.54
C TYR A 87 25.01 7.71 -11.12
N MET A 88 25.54 7.80 -12.35
CA MET A 88 26.23 6.69 -12.99
C MET A 88 27.70 7.04 -13.20
N ALA A 89 28.58 6.10 -12.89
CA ALA A 89 29.96 6.15 -13.25
C ALA A 89 30.38 4.88 -14.01
N ILE A 90 31.28 5.05 -14.95
CA ILE A 90 31.92 3.97 -15.71
C ILE A 90 33.42 4.11 -15.54
N GLU A 91 34.09 3.04 -15.14
CA GLU A 91 35.55 3.04 -14.87
C GLU A 91 35.97 4.18 -13.94
N HIS A 92 35.22 4.36 -12.85
CA HIS A 92 35.41 5.42 -11.85
C HIS A 92 35.26 6.88 -12.38
N SER A 93 34.77 7.04 -13.60
CA SER A 93 34.52 8.36 -14.21
C SER A 93 33.03 8.62 -14.26
N TYR A 94 32.62 9.80 -13.79
CA TYR A 94 31.23 10.25 -13.85
C TYR A 94 30.71 10.22 -15.29
N ALA A 95 29.56 9.57 -15.52
CA ALA A 95 28.95 9.38 -16.82
C ALA A 95 27.67 10.16 -17.02
N GLY A 96 26.95 10.48 -15.93
CA GLY A 96 25.69 11.21 -15.97
C GLY A 96 24.83 10.99 -14.74
N SER A 97 23.65 11.60 -14.72
CA SER A 97 22.66 11.47 -13.64
C SER A 97 21.29 11.11 -14.18
N LEU A 98 20.51 10.40 -13.39
CA LEU A 98 19.13 10.01 -13.63
C LEU A 98 18.29 10.53 -12.47
N THR A 99 17.31 11.39 -12.79
CA THR A 99 16.39 11.89 -11.77
C THR A 99 15.12 11.04 -11.81
N LEU A 100 14.84 10.35 -10.72
CA LEU A 100 13.57 9.68 -10.53
C LEU A 100 12.56 10.71 -10.04
N LYS A 101 11.43 10.80 -10.73
CA LYS A 101 10.28 11.55 -10.25
C LYS A 101 9.39 10.58 -9.50
N GLU A 102 9.00 10.96 -8.31
CA GLU A 102 7.92 10.27 -7.63
C GLU A 102 6.68 10.31 -8.52
N ASN A 103 6.20 9.15 -8.87
CA ASN A 103 4.93 9.01 -9.55
C ASN A 103 3.89 8.67 -8.48
N VAL A 104 3.36 9.70 -7.85
CA VAL A 104 2.22 9.53 -6.93
C VAL A 104 1.11 8.83 -7.72
N ASN A 105 0.52 7.79 -7.13
CA ASN A 105 -0.60 7.12 -7.75
C ASN A 105 -1.68 8.15 -8.11
N PRO A 106 -2.05 8.29 -9.41
CA PRO A 106 -2.97 9.34 -9.84
C PRO A 106 -4.36 9.24 -9.19
N TYR A 107 -4.67 8.10 -8.59
CA TYR A 107 -5.94 7.83 -7.90
C TYR A 107 -5.88 8.10 -6.39
N ALA A 108 -4.71 8.36 -5.82
CA ALA A 108 -4.55 8.51 -4.39
C ALA A 108 -5.35 9.70 -3.84
N GLU A 109 -5.33 10.84 -4.52
CA GLU A 109 -6.06 12.04 -4.10
C GLU A 109 -7.57 11.78 -4.06
N SER A 110 -8.14 11.16 -5.11
CA SER A 110 -9.58 10.88 -5.13
C SER A 110 -9.99 9.87 -4.06
N VAL A 111 -9.19 8.83 -3.85
CA VAL A 111 -9.47 7.80 -2.82
C VAL A 111 -9.44 8.38 -1.42
N ILE A 112 -8.47 9.23 -1.10
CA ILE A 112 -8.38 9.88 0.20
C ILE A 112 -9.53 10.87 0.40
N SER A 113 -9.89 11.63 -0.64
CA SER A 113 -11.06 12.52 -0.62
C SER A 113 -12.35 11.76 -0.39
N ASP A 114 -12.58 10.65 -1.09
CA ASP A 114 -13.77 9.80 -0.93
C ASP A 114 -13.86 9.22 0.50
N LEU A 115 -12.75 8.76 1.05
CA LEU A 115 -12.69 8.26 2.42
C LEU A 115 -13.01 9.36 3.44
N ALA A 116 -12.54 10.59 3.21
CA ALA A 116 -12.84 11.74 4.06
C ALA A 116 -14.33 12.13 3.99
N GLU A 117 -14.94 12.10 2.79
CA GLU A 117 -16.37 12.39 2.59
C GLU A 117 -17.28 11.36 3.28
N ILE A 118 -16.93 10.08 3.24
CA ILE A 118 -17.66 9.03 3.94
C ILE A 118 -17.65 9.25 5.45
N GLY A 119 -16.60 9.87 5.97
CA GLY A 119 -16.42 10.25 7.38
C GLY A 119 -16.09 9.07 8.29
N GLY A 120 -15.40 9.39 9.39
CA GLY A 120 -14.98 8.41 10.41
C GLY A 120 -13.75 7.60 10.01
N VAL A 121 -13.03 8.04 8.99
CA VAL A 121 -11.68 7.55 8.62
C VAL A 121 -10.70 8.67 8.89
N LYS A 122 -9.54 8.34 9.44
CA LYS A 122 -8.41 9.22 9.60
C LYS A 122 -7.27 8.67 8.75
N SER A 123 -6.72 9.49 7.87
CA SER A 123 -5.60 9.15 7.01
C SER A 123 -4.27 9.51 7.68
N ILE A 124 -3.34 8.54 7.73
CA ILE A 124 -2.00 8.73 8.30
C ILE A 124 -1.00 8.31 7.24
N MET A 125 -0.04 9.17 6.93
CA MET A 125 1.04 8.90 5.99
C MET A 125 2.34 8.63 6.75
N LEU A 126 2.99 7.51 6.45
CA LEU A 126 4.32 7.17 6.92
C LEU A 126 5.28 7.26 5.74
N SER A 127 6.20 8.20 5.78
CA SER A 127 7.20 8.44 4.71
C SER A 127 8.60 8.24 5.23
N ASP A 128 9.47 7.67 4.42
CA ASP A 128 10.93 7.62 4.61
C ASP A 128 11.65 8.86 4.05
N ASP A 129 10.91 9.70 3.30
CA ASP A 129 11.44 10.95 2.76
C ASP A 129 11.55 12.06 3.82
N GLY A 130 12.34 13.09 3.48
CA GLY A 130 12.52 14.28 4.32
C GLY A 130 11.23 15.08 4.47
N GLU A 131 11.17 15.86 5.56
CA GLU A 131 10.00 16.61 6.01
C GLU A 131 9.38 17.50 4.92
N GLU A 132 10.20 18.27 4.18
CA GLU A 132 9.70 19.22 3.17
C GLU A 132 8.94 18.53 2.02
N VAL A 133 9.46 17.38 1.55
CA VAL A 133 8.85 16.60 0.45
C VAL A 133 7.58 15.94 0.93
N SER A 134 7.65 15.26 2.08
CA SER A 134 6.54 14.56 2.69
C SER A 134 5.37 15.48 3.06
N GLU A 135 5.64 16.66 3.63
CA GLU A 135 4.61 17.67 3.92
C GLU A 135 3.89 18.17 2.66
N LYS A 136 4.66 18.44 1.60
CA LYS A 136 4.06 18.90 0.33
C LYS A 136 3.13 17.85 -0.26
N LEU A 137 3.54 16.59 -0.22
CA LEU A 137 2.73 15.47 -0.71
C LEU A 137 1.50 15.26 0.18
N ALA A 138 1.65 15.20 1.50
CA ALA A 138 0.55 15.02 2.44
C ALA A 138 -0.52 16.11 2.29
N ARG A 139 -0.10 17.37 2.13
CA ARG A 139 -1.01 18.50 1.87
C ARG A 139 -1.74 18.36 0.54
N SER A 140 -1.06 17.91 -0.51
CA SER A 140 -1.71 17.72 -1.84
C SER A 140 -2.72 16.60 -1.86
N LEU A 141 -2.52 15.57 -1.04
CA LEU A 141 -3.42 14.42 -0.91
C LEU A 141 -4.52 14.60 0.14
N GLY A 142 -4.44 15.65 0.97
CA GLY A 142 -5.39 15.86 2.07
C GLY A 142 -5.23 14.88 3.24
N ILE A 143 -4.00 14.46 3.53
CA ILE A 143 -3.67 13.55 4.64
C ILE A 143 -3.83 14.27 5.98
N ASP A 144 -4.46 13.61 6.97
CA ASP A 144 -4.76 14.17 8.28
C ASP A 144 -3.54 14.21 9.22
N GLU A 145 -2.65 13.20 9.12
CA GLU A 145 -1.49 13.08 9.98
C GLU A 145 -0.29 12.55 9.18
N LEU A 146 0.89 13.13 9.43
CA LEU A 146 2.12 12.78 8.73
C LEU A 146 3.22 12.42 9.73
N HIS A 147 3.89 11.30 9.46
CA HIS A 147 5.18 10.92 10.04
C HIS A 147 6.19 10.82 8.91
N CYS A 148 7.25 11.64 8.96
CA CYS A 148 8.34 11.67 7.98
C CYS A 148 9.62 11.08 8.56
N GLU A 149 10.60 10.81 7.67
CA GLU A 149 11.91 10.23 8.03
C GLU A 149 11.81 8.89 8.78
N CYS A 150 10.70 8.14 8.56
CA CYS A 150 10.44 6.87 9.22
C CYS A 150 11.31 5.77 8.62
N LYS A 151 12.22 5.19 9.40
CA LYS A 151 12.92 3.99 8.95
C LYS A 151 11.98 2.78 8.88
N PRO A 152 12.20 1.82 7.97
CA PRO A 152 11.36 0.63 7.87
C PRO A 152 11.15 -0.08 9.20
N SER A 153 12.22 -0.23 10.01
CA SER A 153 12.16 -0.84 11.34
C SER A 153 11.36 -0.04 12.38
N GLU A 154 11.17 1.27 12.18
CA GLU A 154 10.44 2.16 13.10
C GLU A 154 8.96 2.24 12.75
N LYS A 155 8.57 1.91 11.50
CA LYS A 155 7.18 2.00 11.04
C LYS A 155 6.23 1.11 11.85
N ALA A 156 6.67 -0.09 12.22
CA ALA A 156 5.88 -1.00 13.04
C ALA A 156 5.57 -0.42 14.43
N ASP A 157 6.55 0.24 15.05
CA ASP A 157 6.38 0.89 16.35
C ASP A 157 5.44 2.09 16.25
N ILE A 158 5.58 2.90 15.20
CA ILE A 158 4.67 4.05 14.92
C ILE A 158 3.24 3.56 14.73
N ILE A 159 3.03 2.47 13.97
CA ILE A 159 1.71 1.88 13.76
C ILE A 159 1.11 1.42 15.10
N GLN A 160 1.92 0.79 15.95
CA GLN A 160 1.49 0.36 17.28
C GLN A 160 1.14 1.55 18.19
N ASP A 161 1.91 2.62 18.11
CA ASP A 161 1.64 3.86 18.86
C ASP A 161 0.36 4.55 18.37
N CYS A 162 0.14 4.63 17.07
CA CYS A 162 -1.11 5.13 16.48
C CYS A 162 -2.32 4.32 16.96
N LYS A 163 -2.18 2.98 17.02
CA LYS A 163 -3.22 2.09 17.51
C LYS A 163 -3.56 2.33 18.98
N THR A 164 -2.55 2.54 19.82
CA THR A 164 -2.74 2.85 21.25
C THR A 164 -3.32 4.25 21.49
N GLN A 165 -2.90 5.24 20.71
CA GLN A 165 -3.39 6.62 20.84
C GLN A 165 -4.87 6.77 20.45
N HIS A 166 -5.33 5.99 19.45
CA HIS A 166 -6.70 6.11 18.95
C HIS A 166 -7.70 5.22 19.70
N GLY A 167 -7.24 4.43 20.69
CA GLY A 167 -8.05 3.71 21.66
C GLY A 167 -8.69 2.41 21.15
N ASP A 168 -9.17 1.62 22.11
CA ASP A 168 -9.84 0.35 21.85
C ASP A 168 -11.12 0.54 21.04
N GLY A 169 -11.23 -0.14 19.90
CA GLY A 169 -12.41 -0.15 19.04
C GLY A 169 -12.24 0.50 17.67
N ASN A 170 -11.13 1.17 17.42
CA ASN A 170 -10.72 1.59 16.08
C ASN A 170 -9.94 0.46 15.40
N ILE A 171 -10.13 0.32 14.09
CA ILE A 171 -9.41 -0.66 13.25
C ILE A 171 -8.39 0.13 12.46
N LEU A 172 -7.12 -0.25 12.55
CA LEU A 172 -6.03 0.32 11.81
C LEU A 172 -5.72 -0.57 10.60
N MET A 173 -5.84 0.00 9.41
CA MET A 173 -5.46 -0.64 8.15
C MET A 173 -4.17 -0.01 7.64
N TYR A 174 -3.17 -0.84 7.40
CA TYR A 174 -1.91 -0.43 6.79
C TYR A 174 -1.92 -0.78 5.29
N VAL A 175 -1.65 0.20 4.45
CA VAL A 175 -1.62 0.03 3.00
C VAL A 175 -0.21 0.30 2.50
N SER A 176 0.44 -0.68 1.90
CA SER A 176 1.79 -0.52 1.34
C SER A 176 1.98 -1.27 0.04
N ALA A 177 3.04 -0.92 -0.70
CA ALA A 177 3.40 -1.62 -1.93
C ALA A 177 4.50 -2.68 -1.73
N GLN A 178 5.34 -2.58 -0.69
CA GLN A 178 6.57 -3.40 -0.60
C GLN A 178 7.09 -3.73 0.81
N GLU A 179 6.52 -3.22 1.90
CA GLU A 179 7.16 -3.33 3.21
C GLU A 179 6.54 -4.42 4.10
N ARG A 180 7.25 -5.52 4.31
CA ARG A 180 6.84 -6.65 5.15
C ARG A 180 6.90 -6.38 6.66
N GLU A 181 7.88 -5.60 7.13
CA GLU A 181 8.15 -5.46 8.57
C GLU A 181 7.04 -4.68 9.32
N ALA A 182 6.38 -3.75 8.63
CA ALA A 182 5.31 -2.95 9.21
C ALA A 182 3.94 -3.64 9.21
N HIS A 183 3.75 -4.67 8.37
CA HIS A 183 2.46 -5.35 8.20
C HIS A 183 1.92 -6.01 9.48
N THR A 184 2.79 -6.53 10.34
CA THR A 184 2.38 -7.30 11.52
C THR A 184 1.79 -6.46 12.66
N ALA A 185 1.92 -5.14 12.61
CA ALA A 185 1.44 -4.24 13.68
C ALA A 185 0.00 -3.74 13.45
N ALA A 186 -0.48 -3.75 12.21
CA ALA A 186 -1.83 -3.32 11.86
C ALA A 186 -2.89 -4.38 12.20
N ASP A 187 -4.16 -3.97 12.20
CA ASP A 187 -5.29 -4.91 12.34
C ASP A 187 -5.67 -5.52 11.00
N ILE A 188 -5.42 -4.81 9.91
CA ILE A 188 -5.63 -5.25 8.53
C ILE A 188 -4.42 -4.80 7.71
N ASP A 189 -3.79 -5.75 7.05
CA ASP A 189 -2.70 -5.50 6.12
C ASP A 189 -3.19 -5.54 4.69
N ALA A 190 -3.02 -4.44 3.96
CA ALA A 190 -3.36 -4.34 2.56
C ALA A 190 -2.11 -4.07 1.72
N MET A 191 -1.91 -4.89 0.71
CA MET A 191 -0.81 -4.75 -0.22
C MET A 191 -1.30 -4.28 -1.59
N VAL A 192 -0.61 -3.30 -2.16
CA VAL A 192 -0.82 -2.84 -3.54
C VAL A 192 0.27 -3.41 -4.43
N GLY A 193 -0.08 -4.36 -5.30
CA GLY A 193 0.89 -5.04 -6.16
C GLY A 193 0.35 -6.33 -6.78
N ASP A 194 1.24 -7.05 -7.47
CA ASP A 194 0.89 -8.27 -8.21
C ASP A 194 1.20 -9.57 -7.43
N SER A 195 1.85 -9.48 -6.26
CA SER A 195 2.24 -10.66 -5.48
C SER A 195 1.57 -10.67 -4.11
N PHE A 196 0.94 -11.81 -3.79
CA PHE A 196 0.38 -12.08 -2.48
C PHE A 196 1.47 -12.57 -1.54
N ASP A 197 1.85 -11.76 -0.57
CA ASP A 197 2.93 -12.07 0.37
C ASP A 197 2.44 -12.07 1.84
N GLY A 198 1.29 -12.69 2.07
CA GLY A 198 0.72 -12.84 3.39
C GLY A 198 -0.12 -11.66 3.88
N ALA A 199 -0.43 -10.70 3.02
CA ALA A 199 -1.35 -9.61 3.33
C ALA A 199 -2.80 -10.12 3.42
N ASP A 200 -3.63 -9.46 4.24
CA ASP A 200 -5.06 -9.78 4.37
C ASP A 200 -5.84 -9.37 3.12
N VAL A 201 -5.41 -8.30 2.47
CA VAL A 201 -6.03 -7.73 1.26
C VAL A 201 -4.95 -7.46 0.22
N LEU A 202 -5.17 -7.98 -1.00
CA LEU A 202 -4.34 -7.67 -2.16
C LEU A 202 -5.12 -6.75 -3.11
N MET A 203 -4.50 -5.65 -3.50
CA MET A 203 -5.07 -4.68 -4.44
C MET A 203 -4.10 -4.43 -5.59
N SER A 204 -4.62 -4.33 -6.82
CA SER A 204 -3.85 -3.75 -7.93
C SER A 204 -3.70 -2.24 -7.73
N SER A 205 -2.80 -1.60 -8.48
CA SER A 205 -2.64 -0.13 -8.43
C SER A 205 -3.94 0.63 -8.75
N ILE A 206 -4.78 0.08 -9.62
CA ILE A 206 -6.13 0.57 -9.93
C ILE A 206 -7.11 0.20 -8.82
N GLY A 207 -6.91 -0.94 -8.15
CA GLY A 207 -7.75 -1.44 -7.07
C GLY A 207 -7.78 -0.56 -5.82
N LEU A 208 -6.94 0.48 -5.75
CA LEU A 208 -6.99 1.47 -4.67
C LEU A 208 -8.38 2.13 -4.57
N PHE A 209 -9.09 2.30 -5.68
CA PHE A 209 -10.49 2.74 -5.70
C PHE A 209 -11.47 1.80 -4.94
N GLY A 210 -11.10 0.56 -4.76
CA GLY A 210 -11.89 -0.39 -3.98
C GLY A 210 -11.93 -0.09 -2.49
N LEU A 211 -11.00 0.71 -1.95
CA LEU A 211 -10.94 1.01 -0.52
C LEU A 211 -12.20 1.73 0.02
N PRO A 212 -12.67 2.86 -0.58
CA PRO A 212 -13.90 3.51 -0.15
C PRO A 212 -15.12 2.58 -0.24
N VAL A 213 -15.20 1.78 -1.30
CA VAL A 213 -16.28 0.80 -1.50
C VAL A 213 -16.23 -0.30 -0.44
N ALA A 214 -15.06 -0.87 -0.19
CA ALA A 214 -14.86 -1.89 0.84
C ALA A 214 -15.23 -1.35 2.23
N TYR A 215 -14.79 -0.14 2.56
CA TYR A 215 -15.10 0.51 3.84
C TYR A 215 -16.61 0.75 4.01
N THR A 216 -17.29 1.30 3.01
CA THR A 216 -18.74 1.52 3.06
C THR A 216 -19.51 0.21 3.19
N THR A 217 -19.10 -0.81 2.44
CA THR A 217 -19.68 -2.16 2.50
C THR A 217 -19.49 -2.78 3.88
N ALA A 218 -18.30 -2.68 4.46
CA ALA A 218 -18.01 -3.16 5.81
C ALA A 218 -18.87 -2.44 6.88
N ARG A 219 -19.03 -1.12 6.77
CA ARG A 219 -19.94 -0.35 7.66
C ARG A 219 -21.39 -0.78 7.55
N ARG A 220 -21.88 -0.98 6.32
CA ARG A 220 -23.25 -1.48 6.06
C ARG A 220 -23.44 -2.88 6.66
N LEU A 221 -22.46 -3.77 6.46
CA LEU A 221 -22.48 -5.13 7.00
C LEU A 221 -22.49 -5.14 8.53
N LYS A 222 -21.65 -4.34 9.17
CA LYS A 222 -21.61 -4.19 10.63
C LYS A 222 -22.96 -3.69 11.19
N ARG A 223 -23.58 -2.74 10.51
CA ARG A 223 -24.91 -2.22 10.90
C ARG A 223 -25.98 -3.30 10.78
N LEU A 224 -26.06 -4.00 9.65
CA LEU A 224 -27.03 -5.06 9.41
C LEU A 224 -26.86 -6.24 10.38
N SER A 225 -25.61 -6.63 10.63
CA SER A 225 -25.29 -7.67 11.63
C SER A 225 -25.82 -7.27 13.02
N ARG A 226 -25.59 -6.02 13.44
CA ARG A 226 -26.11 -5.52 14.72
C ARG A 226 -27.64 -5.50 14.76
N GLU A 227 -28.29 -5.04 13.69
CA GLU A 227 -29.76 -5.02 13.58
C GLU A 227 -30.32 -6.45 13.66
N ASN A 228 -29.72 -7.42 12.96
CA ASN A 228 -30.11 -8.83 13.02
C ASN A 228 -29.94 -9.43 14.43
N ILE A 229 -28.84 -9.12 15.11
CA ILE A 229 -28.58 -9.60 16.47
C ILE A 229 -29.63 -9.03 17.43
N ILE A 230 -29.91 -7.72 17.37
CA ILE A 230 -30.91 -7.06 18.22
C ILE A 230 -32.30 -7.65 17.97
N PHE A 231 -32.69 -7.80 16.69
CA PHE A 231 -33.95 -8.41 16.29
C PHE A 231 -34.12 -9.82 16.84
N THR A 232 -33.13 -10.67 16.66
CA THR A 232 -33.14 -12.05 17.17
C THR A 232 -33.21 -12.08 18.71
N ALA A 233 -32.47 -11.19 19.39
CA ALA A 233 -32.47 -11.11 20.85
C ALA A 233 -33.84 -10.70 21.37
N ILE A 234 -34.51 -9.73 20.73
CA ILE A 234 -35.87 -9.30 21.13
C ILE A 234 -36.87 -10.46 20.96
N ILE A 235 -36.86 -11.17 19.82
CA ILE A 235 -37.72 -12.32 19.58
C ILE A 235 -37.50 -13.39 20.65
N LYS A 236 -36.26 -13.73 20.97
CA LYS A 236 -35.91 -14.71 21.98
C LYS A 236 -36.42 -14.29 23.38
N LEU A 237 -36.26 -13.01 23.71
CA LEU A 237 -36.78 -12.50 24.98
C LEU A 237 -38.31 -12.63 25.06
N VAL A 238 -39.04 -12.26 24.00
CA VAL A 238 -40.50 -12.41 23.95
C VAL A 238 -40.93 -13.87 24.09
N LEU A 239 -40.24 -14.79 23.39
CA LEU A 239 -40.52 -16.23 23.48
C LEU A 239 -40.27 -16.78 24.90
N ILE A 240 -39.23 -16.33 25.60
CA ILE A 240 -38.97 -16.71 26.97
C ILE A 240 -40.12 -16.24 27.89
N VAL A 241 -40.56 -15.01 27.74
CA VAL A 241 -41.69 -14.47 28.53
C VAL A 241 -42.99 -15.25 28.26
N LEU A 242 -43.30 -15.56 27.01
CA LEU A 242 -44.46 -16.37 26.62
C LEU A 242 -44.38 -17.80 27.19
N ALA A 243 -43.19 -18.40 27.17
CA ALA A 243 -42.98 -19.72 27.76
C ALA A 243 -43.21 -19.71 29.30
N LEU A 244 -42.66 -18.71 30.00
CA LEU A 244 -42.81 -18.58 31.46
C LEU A 244 -44.25 -18.33 31.90
N THR A 245 -45.06 -17.62 31.07
CA THR A 245 -46.48 -17.37 31.33
C THR A 245 -47.38 -18.54 30.91
N GLY A 246 -46.83 -19.61 30.35
CA GLY A 246 -47.59 -20.78 29.89
C GLY A 246 -48.40 -20.54 28.59
N ASN A 247 -48.18 -19.40 27.93
CA ASN A 247 -48.94 -18.99 26.72
C ASN A 247 -48.28 -19.46 25.41
N ALA A 248 -47.18 -20.21 25.46
CA ALA A 248 -46.52 -20.72 24.25
C ALA A 248 -46.36 -22.24 24.30
N THR A 249 -46.72 -22.92 23.20
CA THR A 249 -46.43 -24.32 23.02
C THR A 249 -45.02 -24.52 22.50
N LEU A 250 -44.39 -25.68 22.79
CA LEU A 250 -43.06 -26.00 22.35
C LEU A 250 -42.87 -25.82 20.84
N TRP A 251 -43.83 -26.31 20.05
CA TRP A 251 -43.80 -26.16 18.60
C TRP A 251 -43.84 -24.74 18.10
N PHE A 252 -44.63 -23.89 18.78
CA PHE A 252 -44.68 -22.48 18.44
C PHE A 252 -43.32 -21.78 18.67
N ILE A 253 -42.66 -22.09 19.77
CA ILE A 253 -41.32 -21.55 20.07
C ILE A 253 -40.31 -21.97 19.01
N ILE A 254 -40.25 -23.26 18.66
CA ILE A 254 -39.34 -23.81 17.66
C ILE A 254 -39.56 -23.16 16.28
N LEU A 255 -40.81 -23.08 15.85
CA LEU A 255 -41.17 -22.55 14.53
C LEU A 255 -40.84 -21.05 14.41
N THR A 256 -41.10 -20.29 15.50
CA THR A 256 -40.81 -18.84 15.54
C THR A 256 -39.29 -18.58 15.53
N ASP A 257 -38.49 -19.36 16.27
CA ASP A 257 -37.03 -19.22 16.29
C ASP A 257 -36.42 -19.56 14.90
N PHE A 258 -36.93 -20.61 14.27
CA PHE A 258 -36.55 -20.97 12.91
C PHE A 258 -36.90 -19.89 11.87
N ALA A 259 -38.11 -19.33 11.93
CA ALA A 259 -38.56 -18.24 11.08
C ALA A 259 -37.72 -16.98 11.27
N ALA A 260 -37.38 -16.62 12.51
CA ALA A 260 -36.52 -15.49 12.80
C ALA A 260 -35.11 -15.66 12.21
N SER A 261 -34.57 -16.87 12.27
CA SER A 261 -33.27 -17.20 11.68
C SER A 261 -33.28 -17.06 10.15
N ILE A 262 -34.34 -17.54 9.48
CA ILE A 262 -34.52 -17.37 8.03
C ILE A 262 -34.62 -15.91 7.64
N ILE A 263 -35.36 -15.09 8.38
CA ILE A 263 -35.48 -13.64 8.14
C ILE A 263 -34.09 -12.97 8.23
N GLY A 264 -33.29 -13.33 9.22
CA GLY A 264 -31.92 -12.82 9.36
C GLY A 264 -31.04 -13.16 8.14
N VAL A 265 -31.10 -14.40 7.66
CA VAL A 265 -30.36 -14.83 6.45
C VAL A 265 -30.85 -14.09 5.21
N LEU A 266 -32.15 -13.96 5.00
CA LEU A 266 -32.73 -13.26 3.85
C LEU A 266 -32.35 -11.77 3.85
N ASN A 267 -32.32 -11.13 5.03
CA ASN A 267 -31.89 -9.74 5.17
C ASN A 267 -30.41 -9.56 4.78
N THR A 268 -29.55 -10.53 5.11
CA THR A 268 -28.13 -10.52 4.71
C THR A 268 -27.95 -10.76 3.21
N LEU A 269 -28.69 -11.69 2.62
CA LEU A 269 -28.66 -11.98 1.17
C LEU A 269 -29.12 -10.80 0.32
N ARG A 270 -30.09 -10.02 0.80
CA ARG A 270 -30.54 -8.80 0.12
C ARG A 270 -29.40 -7.81 -0.12
N MET A 271 -28.48 -7.67 0.84
CA MET A 271 -27.35 -6.79 0.71
C MET A 271 -26.37 -7.25 -0.39
N SER A 272 -26.10 -8.55 -0.48
CA SER A 272 -25.23 -9.10 -1.53
C SER A 272 -25.75 -8.80 -2.94
N SER A 273 -27.08 -8.74 -3.10
CA SER A 273 -27.70 -8.43 -4.39
C SER A 273 -27.72 -6.94 -4.72
N GLU A 274 -27.66 -6.06 -3.71
CA GLU A 274 -27.58 -4.61 -3.91
C GLU A 274 -26.15 -4.20 -4.30
N THR A 275 -25.12 -4.78 -3.68
CA THR A 275 -23.69 -4.54 -4.02
C THR A 275 -23.38 -4.99 -5.46
N GLN A 276 -23.88 -6.16 -5.88
CA GLN A 276 -23.73 -6.62 -7.26
C GLN A 276 -24.42 -5.76 -8.32
N LYS A 277 -25.49 -5.04 -7.95
CA LYS A 277 -26.15 -4.10 -8.86
C LYS A 277 -25.42 -2.79 -9.01
N GLU A 278 -24.78 -2.30 -7.94
CA GLU A 278 -23.92 -1.12 -7.98
C GLU A 278 -22.68 -1.38 -8.85
N GLU A 279 -22.05 -2.55 -8.71
CA GLU A 279 -20.87 -2.97 -9.48
C GLU A 279 -21.15 -3.18 -10.99
N ASN A 280 -22.38 -3.54 -11.37
CA ASN A 280 -22.78 -3.70 -12.78
C ASN A 280 -23.32 -2.40 -13.41
N ALA A 281 -23.42 -1.32 -12.66
CA ALA A 281 -23.95 -0.03 -13.11
C ALA A 281 -22.86 1.01 -13.39
N GLU A 282 -21.61 0.74 -12.96
CA GLU A 282 -20.38 1.48 -13.29
C GLU A 282 -19.66 0.85 -14.50
#